data_7826075ffbfa6ccf2918a4d81de50cc9
#
_entry.id   7826075ffbfa6ccf2918a4d81de50cc9
#
_cell.length_a   1.000
_cell.length_b   1.000
_cell.length_c   1.000
_cell.angle_alpha   90.00
_cell.angle_beta   90.00
_cell.angle_gamma   90.00
#
_symmetry.space_group_name_H-M   'P 1'
#
loop_
_entity.id
_entity.type
_entity.pdbx_description
1 polymer ?
#
loop_
_entity_poly.entity_id
_entity_poly.type
_entity_poly.pdbx_seq_one_letter_code
_entity_poly.pdbx_strand_id
1 'polypeptide(L)'
;MKDRMMKTVAAVIAAVVCVVAQAQEPAAGAAGPKWNVAARGGAAYVLPTFTWRDEMMSTYVFPVQRLEVGYQTTEADGPYAALFGFPNVGVGVGWDGLSTLHYPGPSYLKDLFNLYGFSDFNLLRLGPCALDFDFDLGLGFNRVLYDPVNNPLNRNFASWLLIYVGGGLSFHVALTERVEAGLSARFDHYSTGRLAYPNAGLNDPLVSLSLRYRTADAPKGRRAAVSMDNPPSKVFYELYAGCGIHKCAIEWSAFGVTPSWPIFAFGGSANWRYRPHLSTGLAVDVYAETAAFQARLEECERKLYGDEALDAYGPYKRFSGGVGLIQHLHYGNFSAFLTYGTYVYKHCGYHDQRGRFYQRVGLKYVLPGRTGLFVAADCKAHAFSRAAMTELTVGIRL
;
A
#
# COMPACT_ATOMS: atom_id res chain seq x y z
N MET A 1 -4.28 25.69 18.78
CA MET A 1 -3.81 25.01 17.57
C MET A 1 -4.88 24.12 16.92
N LYS A 2 -5.60 23.28 17.66
CA LYS A 2 -6.76 22.47 17.18
C LYS A 2 -7.83 23.29 16.46
N ASP A 3 -8.19 24.45 17.03
CA ASP A 3 -9.26 25.30 16.51
C ASP A 3 -8.90 25.98 15.17
N ARG A 4 -7.65 26.34 14.99
CA ARG A 4 -7.14 26.87 13.69
C ARG A 4 -7.10 25.80 12.60
N MET A 5 -6.71 24.58 12.95
CA MET A 5 -6.63 23.47 12.01
C MET A 5 -8.01 23.00 11.54
N MET A 6 -8.97 22.89 12.48
CA MET A 6 -10.37 22.61 12.12
C MET A 6 -10.98 23.68 11.20
N LYS A 7 -10.70 24.96 11.46
CA LYS A 7 -11.13 26.06 10.60
C LYS A 7 -10.48 26.03 9.22
N THR A 8 -9.20 25.64 9.14
CA THR A 8 -8.49 25.47 7.85
C THR A 8 -9.05 24.29 7.06
N VAL A 9 -9.29 23.15 7.71
CA VAL A 9 -9.91 21.97 7.06
C VAL A 9 -11.33 22.30 6.61
N ALA A 10 -12.14 22.95 7.45
CA ALA A 10 -13.48 23.40 7.08
C ALA A 10 -13.46 24.42 5.92
N ALA A 11 -12.48 25.32 5.89
CA ALA A 11 -12.30 26.29 4.80
C ALA A 11 -11.88 25.61 3.48
N VAL A 12 -11.00 24.60 3.54
CA VAL A 12 -10.62 23.78 2.38
C VAL A 12 -11.81 22.98 1.87
N ILE A 13 -12.58 22.35 2.75
CA ILE A 13 -13.82 21.65 2.41
C ILE A 13 -14.81 22.62 1.71
N ALA A 14 -15.04 23.80 2.30
CA ALA A 14 -15.92 24.80 1.74
C ALA A 14 -15.42 25.31 0.37
N ALA A 15 -14.10 25.53 0.21
CA ALA A 15 -13.50 25.94 -1.05
C ALA A 15 -13.64 24.86 -2.13
N VAL A 16 -13.37 23.58 -1.80
CA VAL A 16 -13.54 22.46 -2.74
C VAL A 16 -15.00 22.28 -3.12
N VAL A 17 -15.93 22.36 -2.17
CA VAL A 17 -17.37 22.32 -2.44
C VAL A 17 -17.79 23.49 -3.32
N CYS A 18 -17.26 24.69 -3.10
CA CYS A 18 -17.55 25.86 -3.93
C CYS A 18 -16.98 25.71 -5.35
N VAL A 19 -15.77 25.17 -5.52
CA VAL A 19 -15.14 24.92 -6.84
C VAL A 19 -15.94 23.88 -7.62
N VAL A 20 -16.39 22.81 -6.96
CA VAL A 20 -17.22 21.76 -7.58
C VAL A 20 -18.62 22.27 -7.89
N ALA A 21 -19.21 23.13 -7.04
CA ALA A 21 -20.51 23.76 -7.29
C ALA A 21 -20.48 24.82 -8.41
N GLN A 22 -19.32 25.44 -8.65
CA GLN A 22 -19.13 26.41 -9.75
C GLN A 22 -18.73 25.74 -11.08
N ALA A 23 -18.51 24.42 -11.11
CA ALA A 23 -18.38 23.68 -12.36
C ALA A 23 -19.71 23.81 -13.13
N GLN A 24 -19.73 24.72 -14.10
CA GLN A 24 -20.91 25.10 -14.89
C GLN A 24 -21.63 23.85 -15.42
N GLU A 25 -22.97 23.93 -15.44
CA GLU A 25 -23.80 22.94 -16.13
C GLU A 25 -23.31 22.80 -17.57
N PRO A 26 -22.97 21.58 -18.02
CA PRO A 26 -22.58 21.37 -19.40
C PRO A 26 -23.74 21.71 -20.31
N ALA A 27 -23.44 22.30 -21.47
CA ALA A 27 -24.41 22.56 -22.51
C ALA A 27 -25.23 21.29 -22.79
N ALA A 28 -26.51 21.41 -22.93
CA ALA A 28 -27.44 20.31 -23.13
C ALA A 28 -26.99 19.40 -24.27
N GLY A 29 -26.59 18.16 -23.95
CA GLY A 29 -26.14 17.15 -24.91
C GLY A 29 -24.70 16.63 -24.71
N ALA A 30 -23.83 17.31 -23.98
CA ALA A 30 -22.51 16.78 -23.58
C ALA A 30 -22.61 16.16 -22.19
N ALA A 31 -22.28 14.86 -22.04
CA ALA A 31 -22.11 14.27 -20.73
C ALA A 31 -20.95 15.00 -20.03
N GLY A 32 -21.28 15.89 -19.08
CA GLY A 32 -20.29 16.65 -18.31
C GLY A 32 -19.39 15.74 -17.50
N PRO A 33 -18.25 16.26 -16.99
CA PRO A 33 -17.32 15.50 -16.19
C PRO A 33 -18.03 14.94 -14.94
N LYS A 34 -17.92 13.63 -14.74
CA LYS A 34 -18.59 12.90 -13.66
C LYS A 34 -17.77 12.94 -12.37
N TRP A 35 -17.53 14.14 -11.89
CA TRP A 35 -16.79 14.37 -10.64
C TRP A 35 -17.67 14.12 -9.42
N ASN A 36 -17.02 13.75 -8.32
CA ASN A 36 -17.67 13.66 -7.02
C ASN A 36 -16.71 14.11 -5.93
N VAL A 37 -17.29 14.51 -4.81
CA VAL A 37 -16.57 14.82 -3.58
C VAL A 37 -17.20 14.01 -2.46
N ALA A 38 -16.38 13.36 -1.65
CA ALA A 38 -16.84 12.61 -0.49
C ALA A 38 -16.10 13.06 0.76
N ALA A 39 -16.84 13.16 1.86
CA ALA A 39 -16.29 13.28 3.21
C ALA A 39 -16.60 11.99 3.98
N ARG A 40 -15.58 11.45 4.65
CA ARG A 40 -15.73 10.27 5.53
C ARG A 40 -15.27 10.63 6.92
N GLY A 41 -15.97 10.11 7.95
CA GLY A 41 -15.58 10.26 9.35
C GLY A 41 -15.90 8.99 10.11
N GLY A 42 -15.00 8.59 11.00
CA GLY A 42 -15.16 7.33 11.72
C GLY A 42 -14.17 7.13 12.84
N ALA A 43 -14.04 5.89 13.25
CA ALA A 43 -13.11 5.46 14.28
C ALA A 43 -12.31 4.25 13.80
N ALA A 44 -11.04 4.24 14.10
CA ALA A 44 -10.11 3.14 13.85
C ALA A 44 -9.63 2.55 15.19
N TYR A 45 -9.24 1.29 15.14
CA TYR A 45 -8.69 0.55 16.25
C TYR A 45 -7.28 0.08 15.94
N VAL A 46 -6.31 0.40 16.79
CA VAL A 46 -4.94 -0.08 16.62
C VAL A 46 -4.87 -1.57 16.95
N LEU A 47 -4.57 -2.42 15.96
CA LEU A 47 -4.27 -3.82 16.22
C LEU A 47 -2.88 -3.94 16.88
N PRO A 48 -2.79 -4.54 18.07
CA PRO A 48 -1.50 -4.84 18.67
C PRO A 48 -0.75 -5.85 17.79
N THR A 49 0.36 -5.42 17.19
CA THR A 49 1.15 -6.27 16.30
C THR A 49 2.14 -7.17 17.06
N PHE A 50 2.38 -6.88 18.35
CA PHE A 50 3.29 -7.62 19.23
C PHE A 50 2.72 -7.64 20.65
N THR A 51 2.90 -8.74 21.35
CA THR A 51 2.37 -9.01 22.71
C THR A 51 2.71 -7.93 23.76
N TRP A 52 3.81 -7.21 23.59
CA TRP A 52 4.22 -6.15 24.51
C TRP A 52 3.43 -4.84 24.34
N ARG A 53 2.61 -4.67 23.29
CA ARG A 53 1.76 -3.48 23.13
C ARG A 53 0.51 -3.49 24.00
N ASP A 54 -0.02 -4.66 24.29
CA ASP A 54 -1.24 -4.80 25.08
C ASP A 54 -1.08 -4.26 26.49
N GLU A 55 0.15 -4.26 27.01
CA GLU A 55 0.48 -3.71 28.33
C GLU A 55 0.82 -2.20 28.28
N MET A 56 0.95 -1.60 27.09
CA MET A 56 1.56 -0.28 26.90
C MET A 56 0.62 0.83 26.48
N MET A 57 -0.60 0.54 26.09
CA MET A 57 -1.56 1.55 25.66
C MET A 57 -2.81 1.51 26.51
N SER A 58 -3.25 2.67 26.98
CA SER A 58 -4.51 2.79 27.72
C SER A 58 -5.74 2.94 26.82
N THR A 59 -5.53 3.33 25.56
CA THR A 59 -6.57 3.51 24.54
C THR A 59 -6.08 3.00 23.21
N TYR A 60 -6.97 2.33 22.46
CA TYR A 60 -6.68 1.73 21.16
C TYR A 60 -7.53 2.32 20.03
N VAL A 61 -8.50 3.17 20.37
CA VAL A 61 -9.43 3.76 19.41
C VAL A 61 -9.07 5.22 19.18
N PHE A 62 -9.05 5.61 17.91
CA PHE A 62 -8.79 6.98 17.49
C PHE A 62 -9.73 7.41 16.36
N PRO A 63 -10.04 8.71 16.23
CA PRO A 63 -10.88 9.24 15.17
C PRO A 63 -10.12 9.31 13.85
N VAL A 64 -10.83 9.06 12.75
CA VAL A 64 -10.32 9.19 11.39
C VAL A 64 -11.21 10.10 10.57
N GLN A 65 -10.63 10.89 9.68
CA GLN A 65 -11.32 11.74 8.72
C GLN A 65 -10.64 11.67 7.36
N ARG A 66 -11.44 11.63 6.30
CA ARG A 66 -10.99 11.60 4.91
C ARG A 66 -11.80 12.59 4.09
N LEU A 67 -11.16 13.25 3.14
CA LEU A 67 -11.78 14.06 2.11
C LEU A 67 -11.27 13.58 0.75
N GLU A 68 -12.17 13.27 -0.15
CA GLU A 68 -11.88 12.65 -1.43
C GLU A 68 -12.48 13.46 -2.58
N VAL A 69 -11.73 13.56 -3.67
CA VAL A 69 -12.23 14.05 -4.96
C VAL A 69 -12.08 12.91 -5.97
N GLY A 70 -13.19 12.46 -6.52
CA GLY A 70 -13.26 11.32 -7.40
C GLY A 70 -13.80 11.64 -8.78
N TYR A 71 -13.47 10.77 -9.72
CA TYR A 71 -14.00 10.73 -11.07
C TYR A 71 -14.63 9.36 -11.30
N GLN A 72 -15.93 9.36 -11.63
CA GLN A 72 -16.66 8.16 -12.00
C GLN A 72 -16.32 7.78 -13.43
N THR A 73 -15.59 6.69 -13.62
CA THR A 73 -15.26 6.18 -14.95
C THR A 73 -16.51 5.70 -15.71
N THR A 74 -16.44 5.73 -17.03
CA THR A 74 -17.54 5.45 -17.94
C THR A 74 -17.06 4.62 -19.14
N GLU A 75 -17.94 4.29 -20.06
CA GLU A 75 -17.58 3.61 -21.31
C GLU A 75 -16.57 4.41 -22.16
N ALA A 76 -16.58 5.75 -22.06
CA ALA A 76 -15.63 6.61 -22.76
C ALA A 76 -14.18 6.45 -22.24
N ASP A 77 -14.00 5.92 -21.02
CA ASP A 77 -12.69 5.68 -20.40
C ASP A 77 -12.07 4.34 -20.82
N GLY A 78 -12.72 3.68 -21.77
CA GLY A 78 -12.20 2.49 -22.43
C GLY A 78 -12.63 1.16 -21.80
N PRO A 79 -12.17 0.05 -22.39
CA PRO A 79 -12.67 -1.28 -22.06
C PRO A 79 -12.28 -1.75 -20.65
N TYR A 80 -11.18 -1.26 -20.10
CA TYR A 80 -10.79 -1.60 -18.73
C TYR A 80 -11.73 -0.99 -17.71
N ALA A 81 -12.22 0.23 -17.92
CA ALA A 81 -13.21 0.84 -17.04
C ALA A 81 -14.48 -0.04 -16.94
N ALA A 82 -14.98 -0.51 -18.08
CA ALA A 82 -16.12 -1.41 -18.13
C ALA A 82 -15.83 -2.77 -17.48
N LEU A 83 -14.66 -3.35 -17.73
CA LEU A 83 -14.23 -4.64 -17.17
C LEU A 83 -14.21 -4.64 -15.64
N PHE A 84 -13.76 -3.51 -15.05
CA PHE A 84 -13.74 -3.31 -13.59
C PHE A 84 -15.04 -2.73 -13.02
N GLY A 85 -16.10 -2.63 -13.84
CA GLY A 85 -17.43 -2.19 -13.41
C GLY A 85 -17.52 -0.68 -13.18
N PHE A 86 -16.77 0.09 -13.99
CA PHE A 86 -16.72 1.54 -13.95
C PHE A 86 -16.32 2.06 -12.57
N PRO A 87 -15.07 1.80 -12.11
CA PRO A 87 -14.63 2.24 -10.80
C PRO A 87 -14.70 3.77 -10.67
N ASN A 88 -14.94 4.21 -9.46
CA ASN A 88 -14.73 5.60 -9.09
C ASN A 88 -13.27 5.75 -8.66
N VAL A 89 -12.49 6.60 -9.34
CA VAL A 89 -11.06 6.77 -9.08
C VAL A 89 -10.77 8.21 -8.69
N GLY A 90 -9.79 8.43 -7.84
CA GLY A 90 -9.50 9.80 -7.43
C GLY A 90 -8.33 9.93 -6.48
N VAL A 91 -8.32 11.08 -5.80
CA VAL A 91 -7.33 11.41 -4.78
C VAL A 91 -8.02 11.81 -3.49
N GLY A 92 -7.40 11.47 -2.38
CA GLY A 92 -7.89 11.78 -1.05
C GLY A 92 -6.81 12.30 -0.13
N VAL A 93 -7.24 13.07 0.85
CA VAL A 93 -6.43 13.49 1.99
C VAL A 93 -7.09 12.99 3.27
N GLY A 94 -6.30 12.59 4.23
CA GLY A 94 -6.81 12.08 5.48
C GLY A 94 -6.07 12.60 6.70
N TRP A 95 -6.75 12.48 7.83
CA TRP A 95 -6.25 12.77 9.15
C TRP A 95 -6.62 11.62 10.10
N ASP A 96 -5.64 11.13 10.83
CA ASP A 96 -5.77 10.10 11.85
C ASP A 96 -5.35 10.67 13.18
N GLY A 97 -6.29 10.73 14.13
CA GLY A 97 -6.14 11.40 15.42
C GLY A 97 -5.35 10.60 16.44
N LEU A 98 -4.14 10.15 16.07
CA LEU A 98 -3.29 9.31 16.92
C LEU A 98 -2.87 9.99 18.23
N SER A 99 -2.98 11.30 18.35
CA SER A 99 -2.73 12.01 19.60
C SER A 99 -3.72 11.68 20.73
N THR A 100 -4.80 10.97 20.41
CA THR A 100 -5.75 10.43 21.40
C THR A 100 -5.29 9.14 22.04
N LEU A 101 -4.29 8.48 21.45
CA LEU A 101 -3.67 7.27 21.97
C LEU A 101 -2.64 7.64 23.05
N HIS A 102 -2.62 6.91 24.14
CA HIS A 102 -1.76 7.20 25.27
C HIS A 102 -0.83 6.01 25.57
N TYR A 103 0.47 6.27 25.49
CA TYR A 103 1.50 5.39 26.02
C TYR A 103 1.79 5.74 27.49
N PRO A 104 2.22 4.79 28.30
CA PRO A 104 2.77 5.09 29.61
C PRO A 104 4.13 5.81 29.49
N GLY A 105 4.43 6.65 30.50
CA GLY A 105 5.70 7.38 30.54
C GLY A 105 5.83 8.51 29.51
N PRO A 106 7.04 8.80 29.07
CA PRO A 106 7.32 9.96 28.20
C PRO A 106 6.93 9.74 26.73
N SER A 107 6.59 8.52 26.33
CA SER A 107 6.30 8.19 24.95
C SER A 107 4.92 8.68 24.51
N TYR A 108 4.84 9.11 23.23
CA TYR A 108 3.62 9.65 22.65
C TYR A 108 3.56 9.47 21.14
N LEU A 109 2.35 9.56 20.61
CA LEU A 109 2.07 9.69 19.18
C LEU A 109 1.48 11.07 18.90
N LYS A 110 1.58 11.52 17.67
CA LYS A 110 0.84 12.65 17.14
C LYS A 110 0.05 12.25 15.92
N ASP A 111 -0.91 13.11 15.58
CA ASP A 111 -1.79 12.92 14.45
C ASP A 111 -0.98 12.67 13.17
N LEU A 112 -1.47 11.75 12.37
CA LEU A 112 -0.93 11.36 11.10
C LEU A 112 -1.80 11.95 9.99
N PHE A 113 -1.17 12.44 8.93
CA PHE A 113 -1.83 12.89 7.71
C PHE A 113 -1.50 11.94 6.58
N ASN A 114 -2.42 11.76 5.66
CA ASN A 114 -2.17 10.96 4.46
C ASN A 114 -2.65 11.68 3.20
N LEU A 115 -1.98 11.35 2.09
CA LEU A 115 -2.33 11.72 0.72
C LEU A 115 -2.32 10.44 -0.10
N TYR A 116 -3.42 10.13 -0.76
CA TYR A 116 -3.57 8.85 -1.44
C TYR A 116 -4.36 8.96 -2.74
N GLY A 117 -4.09 8.03 -3.66
CA GLY A 117 -4.98 7.68 -4.74
C GLY A 117 -5.94 6.59 -4.28
N PHE A 118 -7.18 6.65 -4.72
CA PHE A 118 -8.17 5.63 -4.40
C PHE A 118 -8.89 5.09 -5.64
N SER A 119 -9.46 3.89 -5.48
CA SER A 119 -10.33 3.25 -6.48
C SER A 119 -11.43 2.50 -5.77
N ASP A 120 -12.69 2.89 -6.02
CA ASP A 120 -13.88 2.17 -5.53
C ASP A 120 -14.41 1.28 -6.65
N PHE A 121 -14.33 -0.02 -6.48
CA PHE A 121 -14.77 -1.03 -7.45
C PHE A 121 -16.17 -1.50 -7.09
N ASN A 122 -17.15 -1.24 -7.96
CA ASN A 122 -18.51 -1.68 -7.71
C ASN A 122 -18.63 -3.20 -7.78
N LEU A 123 -18.94 -3.86 -6.67
CA LEU A 123 -19.19 -5.30 -6.59
C LEU A 123 -20.64 -5.63 -6.89
N LEU A 124 -21.58 -4.85 -6.37
CA LEU A 124 -23.02 -5.08 -6.49
C LEU A 124 -23.77 -3.75 -6.45
N ARG A 125 -24.78 -3.61 -7.31
CA ARG A 125 -25.73 -2.50 -7.27
C ARG A 125 -27.17 -3.01 -7.39
N LEU A 126 -28.00 -2.64 -6.43
CA LEU A 126 -29.40 -3.02 -6.32
C LEU A 126 -30.24 -1.77 -6.06
N GLY A 127 -30.81 -1.21 -7.14
CA GLY A 127 -31.57 0.03 -7.05
C GLY A 127 -30.73 1.18 -6.48
N PRO A 128 -31.16 1.81 -5.36
CA PRO A 128 -30.40 2.90 -4.74
C PRO A 128 -29.18 2.43 -3.95
N CYS A 129 -29.05 1.11 -3.72
CA CYS A 129 -27.98 0.53 -2.91
C CYS A 129 -26.81 0.07 -3.75
N ALA A 130 -25.60 0.26 -3.27
CA ALA A 130 -24.36 -0.26 -3.88
C ALA A 130 -23.44 -0.83 -2.81
N LEU A 131 -22.71 -1.88 -3.17
CA LEU A 131 -21.60 -2.43 -2.40
C LEU A 131 -20.34 -2.29 -3.26
N ASP A 132 -19.37 -1.57 -2.73
CA ASP A 132 -18.09 -1.31 -3.39
C ASP A 132 -16.94 -1.95 -2.60
N PHE A 133 -15.89 -2.36 -3.30
CA PHE A 133 -14.58 -2.64 -2.72
C PHE A 133 -13.70 -1.42 -2.92
N ASP A 134 -13.25 -0.84 -1.82
CA ASP A 134 -12.36 0.33 -1.81
C ASP A 134 -10.91 -0.14 -1.73
N PHE A 135 -10.04 0.53 -2.49
CA PHE A 135 -8.59 0.34 -2.41
C PHE A 135 -7.91 1.70 -2.48
N ASP A 136 -7.02 1.96 -1.52
CA ASP A 136 -6.23 3.17 -1.41
C ASP A 136 -4.74 2.84 -1.40
N LEU A 137 -3.95 3.69 -2.05
CA LEU A 137 -2.49 3.64 -2.01
C LEU A 137 -1.93 5.05 -1.97
N GLY A 138 -1.01 5.31 -1.06
CA GLY A 138 -0.47 6.64 -0.90
C GLY A 138 0.67 6.76 0.10
N LEU A 139 0.79 7.95 0.64
CA LEU A 139 1.83 8.35 1.58
C LEU A 139 1.19 8.84 2.87
N GLY A 140 1.77 8.43 3.99
CA GLY A 140 1.47 8.95 5.32
C GLY A 140 2.58 9.88 5.80
N PHE A 141 2.22 10.92 6.54
CA PHE A 141 3.14 11.92 7.08
C PHE A 141 3.00 11.98 8.60
N ASN A 142 4.06 11.61 9.29
CA ASN A 142 4.14 11.62 10.74
C ASN A 142 5.27 12.54 11.21
N ARG A 143 5.00 13.36 12.22
CA ARG A 143 5.98 14.32 12.76
C ARG A 143 6.69 13.83 14.01
N VAL A 144 6.23 12.74 14.61
CA VAL A 144 6.80 12.22 15.85
C VAL A 144 7.40 10.86 15.61
N LEU A 145 8.71 10.81 15.68
CA LEU A 145 9.49 9.62 15.39
C LEU A 145 9.87 8.88 16.68
N TYR A 146 10.28 7.63 16.49
CA TYR A 146 11.00 6.90 17.53
C TYR A 146 12.26 7.68 17.95
N ASP A 147 12.44 7.77 19.24
CA ASP A 147 13.65 8.28 19.88
C ASP A 147 13.99 7.37 21.05
N PRO A 148 15.22 6.81 21.14
CA PRO A 148 15.55 5.83 22.17
C PRO A 148 15.54 6.40 23.60
N VAL A 149 15.60 7.74 23.75
CA VAL A 149 15.61 8.43 25.04
C VAL A 149 14.27 9.09 25.33
N ASN A 150 13.75 9.87 24.36
CA ASN A 150 12.60 10.72 24.59
C ASN A 150 11.27 10.11 24.15
N ASN A 151 11.30 9.07 23.27
CA ASN A 151 10.10 8.40 22.78
C ASN A 151 10.32 6.91 22.50
N PRO A 152 10.86 6.14 23.48
CA PRO A 152 11.33 4.76 23.27
C PRO A 152 10.23 3.75 22.97
N LEU A 153 8.98 4.02 23.34
CA LEU A 153 7.85 3.12 23.08
C LEU A 153 7.21 3.33 21.72
N ASN A 154 7.46 4.46 21.04
CA ASN A 154 6.98 4.68 19.67
C ASN A 154 7.77 3.84 18.65
N ARG A 155 7.64 2.54 18.71
CA ARG A 155 8.28 1.64 17.72
C ARG A 155 7.54 1.54 16.39
N ASN A 156 6.45 2.29 16.23
CA ASN A 156 5.65 2.31 15.00
C ASN A 156 6.35 3.07 13.89
N PHE A 157 6.91 4.22 14.22
CA PHE A 157 7.34 5.19 13.23
C PHE A 157 8.77 5.68 13.49
N ALA A 158 9.70 5.23 12.65
CA ALA A 158 11.07 5.76 12.64
C ALA A 158 11.34 6.66 11.41
N SER A 159 10.30 6.99 10.63
CA SER A 159 10.36 7.91 9.48
C SER A 159 9.18 8.86 9.51
N TRP A 160 9.40 10.08 9.04
CA TRP A 160 8.34 11.08 8.82
C TRP A 160 7.45 10.73 7.62
N LEU A 161 7.98 9.95 6.68
CA LEU A 161 7.29 9.48 5.49
C LEU A 161 6.99 7.99 5.62
N LEU A 162 5.75 7.63 5.39
CA LEU A 162 5.23 6.26 5.45
C LEU A 162 4.55 5.90 4.13
N ILE A 163 4.56 4.64 3.80
CA ILE A 163 3.68 4.06 2.77
C ILE A 163 2.33 3.82 3.43
N TYR A 164 1.26 4.27 2.79
CA TYR A 164 -0.11 4.05 3.17
C TYR A 164 -0.80 3.10 2.19
N VAL A 165 -1.44 2.08 2.72
CA VAL A 165 -2.29 1.14 1.96
C VAL A 165 -3.58 0.94 2.75
N GLY A 166 -4.71 1.18 2.10
CA GLY A 166 -6.03 0.98 2.69
C GLY A 166 -6.93 0.13 1.80
N GLY A 167 -7.90 -0.54 2.39
CA GLY A 167 -8.88 -1.27 1.62
C GLY A 167 -10.01 -1.83 2.47
N GLY A 168 -11.15 -2.08 1.84
CA GLY A 168 -12.30 -2.62 2.55
C GLY A 168 -13.56 -2.64 1.72
N LEU A 169 -14.68 -2.73 2.40
CA LEU A 169 -16.01 -2.74 1.81
C LEU A 169 -16.79 -1.50 2.24
N SER A 170 -17.45 -0.87 1.28
CA SER A 170 -18.32 0.27 1.51
C SER A 170 -19.71 -0.03 0.96
N PHE A 171 -20.70 0.10 1.83
CA PHE A 171 -22.10 0.04 1.45
C PHE A 171 -22.64 1.45 1.30
N HIS A 172 -23.24 1.77 0.16
CA HIS A 172 -23.76 3.08 -0.18
C HIS A 172 -25.25 3.04 -0.47
N VAL A 173 -25.93 4.11 -0.09
CA VAL A 173 -27.36 4.33 -0.39
C VAL A 173 -27.53 5.70 -1.04
N ALA A 174 -28.07 5.74 -2.24
CA ALA A 174 -28.44 7.01 -2.89
C ALA A 174 -29.63 7.63 -2.16
N LEU A 175 -29.40 8.78 -1.52
CA LEU A 175 -30.44 9.58 -0.87
C LEU A 175 -31.18 10.45 -1.89
N THR A 176 -30.46 10.93 -2.89
CA THR A 176 -30.99 11.65 -4.05
C THR A 176 -30.22 11.21 -5.30
N GLU A 177 -30.52 11.74 -6.46
CA GLU A 177 -29.75 11.48 -7.70
C GLU A 177 -28.27 11.89 -7.59
N ARG A 178 -27.95 12.85 -6.70
CA ARG A 178 -26.61 13.43 -6.55
C ARG A 178 -25.98 13.20 -5.17
N VAL A 179 -26.73 12.81 -4.17
CA VAL A 179 -26.25 12.62 -2.80
C VAL A 179 -26.35 11.16 -2.40
N GLU A 180 -25.28 10.65 -1.85
CA GLU A 180 -25.12 9.26 -1.44
C GLU A 180 -24.54 9.22 -0.03
N ALA A 181 -25.17 8.44 0.87
CA ALA A 181 -24.63 8.12 2.18
C ALA A 181 -23.98 6.75 2.15
N GLY A 182 -22.91 6.56 2.92
CA GLY A 182 -22.20 5.30 2.99
C GLY A 182 -21.79 4.88 4.39
N LEU A 183 -21.64 3.56 4.56
CA LEU A 183 -21.04 2.92 5.72
C LEU A 183 -19.92 2.03 5.24
N SER A 184 -18.72 2.20 5.79
CA SER A 184 -17.52 1.44 5.37
C SER A 184 -16.94 0.65 6.53
N ALA A 185 -16.46 -0.56 6.22
CA ALA A 185 -15.60 -1.36 7.09
C ALA A 185 -14.29 -1.62 6.34
N ARG A 186 -13.17 -1.11 6.85
CA ARG A 186 -11.90 -1.03 6.15
C ARG A 186 -10.75 -1.47 7.04
N PHE A 187 -9.60 -1.67 6.42
CA PHE A 187 -8.32 -1.91 7.07
C PHE A 187 -7.28 -0.99 6.45
N ASP A 188 -6.66 -0.16 7.29
CA ASP A 188 -5.60 0.75 6.88
C ASP A 188 -4.25 0.25 7.44
N HIS A 189 -3.20 0.39 6.64
CA HIS A 189 -1.84 0.01 7.00
C HIS A 189 -0.86 1.14 6.69
N TYR A 190 -0.04 1.48 7.68
CA TYR A 190 1.07 2.42 7.53
C TYR A 190 2.38 1.77 7.90
N SER A 191 3.38 1.90 7.07
CA SER A 191 4.73 1.42 7.36
C SER A 191 5.80 2.18 6.59
N THR A 192 7.04 2.05 7.01
CA THR A 192 8.19 2.61 6.28
C THR A 192 8.64 1.72 5.12
N GLY A 193 7.99 0.56 4.88
CA GLY A 193 8.49 -0.42 3.90
C GLY A 193 9.91 -0.91 4.18
N ARG A 194 10.37 -0.87 5.42
CA ARG A 194 11.74 -1.17 5.85
C ARG A 194 12.80 -0.11 5.51
N LEU A 195 12.40 1.06 5.01
CA LEU A 195 13.32 2.18 4.76
C LEU A 195 13.83 2.83 6.04
N ALA A 196 13.13 2.65 7.16
CA ALA A 196 13.55 3.06 8.50
C ALA A 196 13.25 1.96 9.54
N TYR A 197 13.95 2.00 10.68
CA TYR A 197 13.76 1.07 11.78
C TYR A 197 13.85 1.80 13.13
N PRO A 198 13.03 1.46 14.13
CA PRO A 198 12.02 0.40 14.17
C PRO A 198 10.84 0.69 13.20
N ASN A 199 10.21 -0.38 12.71
CA ASN A 199 9.07 -0.32 11.80
C ASN A 199 8.05 -1.39 12.20
N ALA A 200 7.39 -1.18 13.30
CA ALA A 200 6.26 -2.02 13.68
C ALA A 200 5.03 -1.70 12.82
N GLY A 201 5.00 -0.51 12.20
CA GLY A 201 3.88 -0.04 11.42
C GLY A 201 2.63 0.26 12.25
N LEU A 202 1.57 0.61 11.60
CA LEU A 202 0.24 0.78 12.19
C LEU A 202 -0.73 -0.06 11.35
N ASN A 203 -1.58 -0.84 12.01
CA ASN A 203 -2.57 -1.72 11.38
C ASN A 203 -3.92 -1.44 12.04
N ASP A 204 -4.84 -0.91 11.27
CA ASP A 204 -6.03 -0.29 11.81
C ASP A 204 -7.30 -0.76 11.09
N PRO A 205 -8.05 -1.73 11.64
CA PRO A 205 -9.44 -1.88 11.25
C PRO A 205 -10.22 -0.63 11.63
N LEU A 206 -11.04 -0.14 10.72
CA LEU A 206 -11.83 1.06 10.93
C LEU A 206 -13.26 0.92 10.39
N VAL A 207 -14.17 1.66 11.01
CA VAL A 207 -15.54 1.85 10.54
C VAL A 207 -15.79 3.33 10.36
N SER A 208 -16.39 3.71 9.23
CA SER A 208 -16.68 5.11 8.93
C SER A 208 -18.01 5.31 8.22
N LEU A 209 -18.62 6.47 8.44
CA LEU A 209 -19.73 6.98 7.68
C LEU A 209 -19.20 7.94 6.61
N SER A 210 -19.85 7.98 5.47
CA SER A 210 -19.51 8.89 4.37
C SER A 210 -20.73 9.59 3.81
N LEU A 211 -20.49 10.80 3.27
CA LEU A 211 -21.44 11.53 2.46
C LEU A 211 -20.70 11.89 1.16
N ARG A 212 -21.28 11.51 0.00
CA ARG A 212 -20.74 11.78 -1.31
C ARG A 212 -21.71 12.65 -2.12
N TYR A 213 -21.20 13.71 -2.71
CA TYR A 213 -21.93 14.55 -3.68
C TYR A 213 -21.37 14.30 -5.07
N ARG A 214 -22.25 14.10 -6.07
CA ARG A 214 -21.91 13.87 -7.47
C ARG A 214 -22.35 15.06 -8.33
N THR A 215 -21.52 15.46 -9.27
CA THR A 215 -21.87 16.50 -10.25
C THR A 215 -22.81 16.00 -11.36
N ALA A 216 -22.86 14.67 -11.55
CA ALA A 216 -23.76 14.01 -12.48
C ALA A 216 -24.49 12.87 -11.76
N ASP A 217 -25.60 12.42 -12.34
CA ASP A 217 -26.40 11.33 -11.79
C ASP A 217 -25.57 10.07 -11.56
N ALA A 218 -25.89 9.34 -10.49
CA ALA A 218 -25.25 8.06 -10.21
C ALA A 218 -25.44 7.09 -11.39
N PRO A 219 -24.45 6.25 -11.71
CA PRO A 219 -24.57 5.28 -12.78
C PRO A 219 -25.79 4.39 -12.54
N LYS A 220 -26.77 4.45 -13.45
CA LYS A 220 -27.94 3.55 -13.46
C LYS A 220 -27.57 2.37 -14.35
N GLY A 221 -27.15 1.27 -13.81
CA GLY A 221 -26.95 0.09 -14.63
C GLY A 221 -26.03 -0.97 -14.06
N ARG A 222 -26.35 -2.18 -14.47
CA ARG A 222 -25.59 -3.39 -14.23
C ARG A 222 -24.33 -3.36 -15.10
N ARG A 223 -23.21 -3.91 -14.61
CA ARG A 223 -22.03 -4.23 -15.44
C ARG A 223 -22.48 -4.80 -16.78
N ALA A 224 -22.20 -4.12 -17.87
CA ALA A 224 -22.19 -4.78 -19.16
C ALA A 224 -21.07 -5.81 -19.14
N ALA A 225 -21.37 -7.05 -19.50
CA ALA A 225 -20.33 -8.04 -19.74
C ALA A 225 -19.56 -7.57 -20.99
N VAL A 226 -18.42 -6.91 -20.78
CA VAL A 226 -17.58 -6.49 -21.88
C VAL A 226 -16.77 -7.68 -22.32
N SER A 227 -17.05 -8.16 -23.52
CA SER A 227 -16.13 -9.04 -24.23
C SER A 227 -14.97 -8.17 -24.69
N MET A 228 -13.85 -8.25 -24.02
CA MET A 228 -12.61 -7.72 -24.56
C MET A 228 -12.05 -8.76 -25.53
N ASP A 229 -11.73 -8.31 -26.73
CA ASP A 229 -10.97 -9.14 -27.67
C ASP A 229 -9.74 -9.71 -26.97
N ASN A 230 -9.40 -10.95 -27.32
CA ASN A 230 -8.28 -11.65 -26.69
C ASN A 230 -7.01 -10.78 -26.71
N PRO A 231 -6.25 -10.75 -25.60
CA PRO A 231 -4.99 -10.03 -25.59
C PRO A 231 -4.10 -10.52 -26.72
N PRO A 232 -3.31 -9.63 -27.33
CA PRO A 232 -2.49 -9.96 -28.51
C PRO A 232 -1.47 -11.07 -28.27
N SER A 233 -1.11 -11.35 -27.03
CA SER A 233 -0.24 -12.47 -26.66
C SER A 233 -0.78 -13.16 -25.42
N LYS A 234 -0.93 -14.49 -25.49
CA LYS A 234 -1.30 -15.32 -24.34
C LYS A 234 -0.13 -15.61 -23.41
N VAL A 235 1.10 -15.56 -23.92
CA VAL A 235 2.34 -15.78 -23.16
C VAL A 235 3.24 -14.58 -23.37
N PHE A 236 3.86 -14.11 -22.29
CA PHE A 236 4.91 -13.10 -22.33
C PHE A 236 5.96 -13.39 -21.27
N TYR A 237 7.15 -12.93 -21.52
CA TYR A 237 8.30 -13.08 -20.63
C TYR A 237 8.70 -11.70 -20.11
N GLU A 238 9.23 -11.66 -18.91
CA GLU A 238 9.78 -10.44 -18.32
C GLU A 238 11.18 -10.74 -17.78
N LEU A 239 12.09 -9.81 -18.02
CA LEU A 239 13.41 -9.76 -17.40
C LEU A 239 13.55 -8.43 -16.69
N TYR A 240 14.11 -8.40 -15.48
CA TYR A 240 14.28 -7.19 -14.72
C TYR A 240 15.55 -7.19 -13.88
N ALA A 241 16.01 -5.97 -13.62
CA ALA A 241 17.05 -5.69 -12.64
C ALA A 241 16.61 -4.49 -11.78
N GLY A 242 17.02 -4.46 -10.53
CA GLY A 242 16.65 -3.41 -9.62
C GLY A 242 17.58 -3.27 -8.45
N CYS A 243 17.30 -2.27 -7.66
CA CYS A 243 17.96 -2.06 -6.39
C CYS A 243 16.93 -1.68 -5.33
N GLY A 244 17.23 -2.06 -4.12
CA GLY A 244 16.44 -1.75 -2.95
C GLY A 244 17.30 -1.28 -1.80
N ILE A 245 16.63 -0.84 -0.76
CA ILE A 245 17.25 -0.51 0.51
C ILE A 245 16.61 -1.38 1.56
N HIS A 246 17.43 -1.97 2.40
CA HIS A 246 16.95 -2.68 3.57
C HIS A 246 17.70 -2.26 4.84
N LYS A 247 17.06 -2.50 5.98
CA LYS A 247 17.62 -2.30 7.31
C LYS A 247 17.48 -3.60 8.09
N CYS A 248 18.49 -3.96 8.85
CA CYS A 248 18.51 -5.22 9.55
C CYS A 248 18.15 -5.03 11.04
N ALA A 249 17.16 -5.77 11.52
CA ALA A 249 16.73 -5.71 12.93
C ALA A 249 17.82 -6.17 13.90
N ILE A 250 18.70 -7.08 13.48
CA ILE A 250 19.80 -7.57 14.31
C ILE A 250 20.83 -6.47 14.63
N GLU A 251 21.06 -5.53 13.69
CA GLU A 251 21.94 -4.37 13.93
C GLU A 251 21.39 -3.49 15.04
N TRP A 252 20.07 -3.27 15.03
CA TRP A 252 19.43 -2.50 16.09
C TRP A 252 19.56 -3.20 17.45
N SER A 253 19.38 -4.52 17.48
CA SER A 253 19.57 -5.32 18.70
C SER A 253 21.01 -5.31 19.19
N ALA A 254 21.97 -5.37 18.26
CA ALA A 254 23.39 -5.43 18.60
C ALA A 254 24.00 -4.07 18.98
N PHE A 255 23.57 -3.00 18.29
CA PHE A 255 24.26 -1.69 18.32
C PHE A 255 23.34 -0.48 18.51
N GLY A 256 22.02 -0.68 18.56
CA GLY A 256 21.03 0.41 18.70
C GLY A 256 20.86 1.27 17.45
N VAL A 257 21.49 0.90 16.34
CA VAL A 257 21.46 1.63 15.07
C VAL A 257 21.15 0.68 13.92
N THR A 258 20.57 1.21 12.83
CA THR A 258 20.28 0.43 11.62
C THR A 258 20.68 1.25 10.39
N PRO A 259 21.91 1.14 9.91
CA PRO A 259 22.32 1.72 8.64
C PRO A 259 21.44 1.26 7.48
N SER A 260 21.42 2.03 6.41
CA SER A 260 20.75 1.64 5.17
C SER A 260 21.72 0.85 4.31
N TRP A 261 21.31 -0.34 3.90
CA TRP A 261 22.11 -1.23 3.08
C TRP A 261 21.49 -1.40 1.71
N PRO A 262 22.25 -1.18 0.62
CA PRO A 262 21.77 -1.48 -0.72
C PRO A 262 21.70 -2.99 -0.94
N ILE A 263 20.68 -3.41 -1.66
CA ILE A 263 20.49 -4.76 -2.15
C ILE A 263 20.12 -4.71 -3.63
N PHE A 264 20.68 -5.60 -4.43
CA PHE A 264 20.40 -5.69 -5.86
C PHE A 264 19.50 -6.88 -6.13
N ALA A 265 18.49 -6.68 -6.97
CA ALA A 265 17.56 -7.70 -7.39
C ALA A 265 17.67 -7.93 -8.90
N PHE A 266 17.64 -9.18 -9.29
CA PHE A 266 17.61 -9.62 -10.69
C PHE A 266 16.57 -10.72 -10.80
N GLY A 267 15.92 -10.79 -11.94
CA GLY A 267 14.97 -11.87 -12.11
C GLY A 267 14.28 -11.86 -13.45
N GLY A 268 13.37 -12.80 -13.58
CA GLY A 268 12.52 -12.93 -14.75
C GLY A 268 11.30 -13.76 -14.45
N SER A 269 10.34 -13.68 -15.35
CA SER A 269 9.12 -14.48 -15.25
C SER A 269 8.60 -14.90 -16.62
N ALA A 270 7.95 -16.06 -16.64
CA ALA A 270 7.15 -16.55 -17.77
C ALA A 270 5.70 -16.51 -17.37
N ASN A 271 4.89 -15.75 -18.09
CA ASN A 271 3.53 -15.41 -17.70
C ASN A 271 2.54 -15.86 -18.76
N TRP A 272 1.43 -16.43 -18.33
CA TRP A 272 0.28 -16.77 -19.15
C TRP A 272 -0.88 -15.84 -18.86
N ARG A 273 -1.31 -15.06 -19.87
CA ARG A 273 -2.43 -14.14 -19.80
C ARG A 273 -3.68 -14.82 -20.27
N TYR A 274 -4.51 -15.24 -19.33
CA TYR A 274 -5.76 -15.98 -19.60
C TYR A 274 -7.02 -15.10 -19.60
N ARG A 275 -6.88 -13.86 -19.09
CA ARG A 275 -7.90 -12.80 -19.14
C ARG A 275 -7.23 -11.48 -19.50
N PRO A 276 -7.94 -10.52 -20.10
CA PRO A 276 -7.38 -9.21 -20.40
C PRO A 276 -6.76 -8.51 -19.20
N HIS A 277 -7.29 -8.75 -18.00
CA HIS A 277 -6.86 -8.16 -16.74
C HIS A 277 -6.09 -9.10 -15.83
N LEU A 278 -5.93 -10.39 -16.20
CA LEU A 278 -5.29 -11.38 -15.32
C LEU A 278 -4.22 -12.20 -16.07
N SER A 279 -3.06 -12.33 -15.47
CA SER A 279 -2.05 -13.31 -15.86
C SER A 279 -1.41 -13.94 -14.64
N THR A 280 -1.02 -15.21 -14.79
CA THR A 280 -0.30 -15.99 -13.80
C THR A 280 0.99 -16.50 -14.43
N GLY A 281 2.06 -16.58 -13.68
CA GLY A 281 3.34 -17.04 -14.20
C GLY A 281 4.23 -17.67 -13.14
N LEU A 282 5.38 -18.13 -13.61
CA LEU A 282 6.49 -18.56 -12.78
C LEU A 282 7.56 -17.47 -12.80
N ALA A 283 8.08 -17.11 -11.62
CA ALA A 283 9.13 -16.14 -11.46
C ALA A 283 10.37 -16.77 -10.83
N VAL A 284 11.53 -16.24 -11.22
CA VAL A 284 12.81 -16.52 -10.60
C VAL A 284 13.38 -15.20 -10.12
N ASP A 285 13.77 -15.15 -8.86
CA ASP A 285 14.35 -13.98 -8.21
C ASP A 285 15.73 -14.30 -7.68
N VAL A 286 16.69 -13.41 -7.91
CA VAL A 286 18.04 -13.47 -7.34
C VAL A 286 18.34 -12.16 -6.66
N TYR A 287 18.84 -12.22 -5.44
CA TYR A 287 19.22 -11.06 -4.65
C TYR A 287 20.71 -11.10 -4.34
N ALA A 288 21.36 -9.95 -4.44
CA ALA A 288 22.77 -9.79 -4.13
C ALA A 288 22.97 -8.67 -3.10
N GLU A 289 23.54 -9.02 -1.97
CA GLU A 289 23.90 -8.10 -0.90
C GLU A 289 25.38 -7.69 -1.00
N THR A 290 25.74 -6.57 -0.39
CA THR A 290 27.13 -6.10 -0.38
C THR A 290 27.99 -6.89 0.61
N ALA A 291 29.29 -6.97 0.34
CA ALA A 291 30.23 -7.63 1.26
C ALA A 291 30.29 -6.91 2.62
N ALA A 292 30.15 -5.58 2.64
CA ALA A 292 30.11 -4.81 3.86
C ALA A 292 28.90 -5.16 4.73
N PHE A 293 27.73 -5.38 4.11
CA PHE A 293 26.54 -5.83 4.84
C PHE A 293 26.74 -7.24 5.43
N GLN A 294 27.30 -8.17 4.64
CA GLN A 294 27.61 -9.50 5.13
C GLN A 294 28.52 -9.46 6.38
N ALA A 295 29.64 -8.73 6.28
CA ALA A 295 30.58 -8.62 7.41
C ALA A 295 29.90 -7.98 8.65
N ARG A 296 29.01 -7.02 8.42
CA ARG A 296 28.25 -6.39 9.50
C ARG A 296 27.28 -7.36 10.18
N LEU A 297 26.60 -8.22 9.42
CA LEU A 297 25.70 -9.23 9.99
C LEU A 297 26.48 -10.25 10.84
N GLU A 298 27.64 -10.70 10.35
CA GLU A 298 28.51 -11.61 11.11
C GLU A 298 28.99 -10.97 12.42
N GLU A 299 29.35 -9.68 12.40
CA GLU A 299 29.70 -8.93 13.61
C GLU A 299 28.54 -8.85 14.61
N CYS A 300 27.31 -8.60 14.11
CA CYS A 300 26.10 -8.56 14.93
C CYS A 300 25.83 -9.92 15.60
N GLU A 301 25.93 -11.02 14.84
CA GLU A 301 25.68 -12.36 15.37
C GLU A 301 26.74 -12.75 16.39
N ARG A 302 28.01 -12.47 16.11
CA ARG A 302 29.09 -12.71 17.05
C ARG A 302 28.86 -11.97 18.36
N LYS A 303 28.44 -10.72 18.28
CA LYS A 303 28.16 -9.89 19.46
C LYS A 303 26.98 -10.39 20.29
N LEU A 304 25.91 -10.88 19.65
CA LEU A 304 24.66 -11.28 20.31
C LEU A 304 24.65 -12.74 20.77
N TYR A 305 25.30 -13.62 20.01
CA TYR A 305 25.17 -15.08 20.20
C TYR A 305 26.51 -15.80 20.38
N GLY A 306 27.64 -15.09 20.24
CA GLY A 306 28.99 -15.68 20.33
C GLY A 306 29.47 -16.34 19.05
N ASP A 307 30.75 -16.76 19.05
CA ASP A 307 31.39 -17.37 17.86
C ASP A 307 30.81 -18.76 17.54
N GLU A 308 30.38 -19.50 18.57
CA GLU A 308 29.77 -20.85 18.39
C GLU A 308 28.53 -20.83 17.49
N ALA A 309 27.75 -19.74 17.50
CA ALA A 309 26.57 -19.62 16.66
C ALA A 309 26.95 -19.48 15.16
N LEU A 310 28.04 -18.79 14.89
CA LEU A 310 28.58 -18.66 13.52
C LEU A 310 29.11 -20.00 13.00
N ASP A 311 29.82 -20.74 13.82
CA ASP A 311 30.38 -22.03 13.46
C ASP A 311 29.29 -23.07 13.18
N ALA A 312 28.19 -23.04 13.95
CA ALA A 312 27.08 -23.96 13.80
C ALA A 312 26.28 -23.75 12.47
N TYR A 313 26.15 -22.50 12.03
CA TYR A 313 25.33 -22.15 10.86
C TYR A 313 26.13 -21.73 9.64
N GLY A 314 27.44 -21.57 9.80
CA GLY A 314 28.36 -21.10 8.76
C GLY A 314 28.21 -19.62 8.42
N PRO A 315 29.11 -19.10 7.60
CA PRO A 315 29.14 -17.67 7.27
C PRO A 315 27.95 -17.24 6.41
N TYR A 316 27.53 -16.00 6.57
CA TYR A 316 26.57 -15.37 5.67
C TYR A 316 27.04 -15.42 4.22
N LYS A 317 26.12 -15.64 3.31
CA LYS A 317 26.38 -15.58 1.85
C LYS A 317 25.62 -14.42 1.25
N ARG A 318 26.32 -13.75 0.31
CA ARG A 318 25.83 -12.51 -0.33
C ARG A 318 24.69 -12.73 -1.31
N PHE A 319 24.42 -13.97 -1.70
CA PHE A 319 23.40 -14.27 -2.69
C PHE A 319 22.28 -15.09 -2.08
N SER A 320 21.06 -14.77 -2.47
CA SER A 320 19.91 -15.63 -2.26
C SER A 320 19.11 -15.72 -3.55
N GLY A 321 18.48 -16.85 -3.80
CA GLY A 321 17.67 -17.10 -4.98
C GLY A 321 16.42 -17.88 -4.65
N GLY A 322 15.35 -17.58 -5.35
CA GLY A 322 14.06 -18.22 -5.15
C GLY A 322 13.28 -18.39 -6.43
N VAL A 323 12.28 -19.23 -6.37
CA VAL A 323 11.27 -19.43 -7.40
C VAL A 323 9.90 -19.20 -6.82
N GLY A 324 8.96 -18.69 -7.62
CA GLY A 324 7.64 -18.36 -7.13
C GLY A 324 6.57 -18.34 -8.20
N LEU A 325 5.33 -18.32 -7.74
CA LEU A 325 4.17 -18.01 -8.55
C LEU A 325 3.97 -16.49 -8.54
N ILE A 326 3.78 -15.91 -9.71
CA ILE A 326 3.46 -14.49 -9.86
C ILE A 326 2.06 -14.34 -10.46
N GLN A 327 1.24 -13.50 -9.84
CA GLN A 327 -0.07 -13.12 -10.32
C GLN A 327 -0.07 -11.63 -10.65
N HIS A 328 -0.55 -11.25 -11.84
CA HIS A 328 -0.75 -9.86 -12.22
C HIS A 328 -2.23 -9.53 -12.36
N LEU A 329 -2.57 -8.32 -11.94
CA LEU A 329 -3.83 -7.65 -12.24
C LEU A 329 -3.51 -6.44 -13.13
N HIS A 330 -3.94 -6.51 -14.40
CA HIS A 330 -3.64 -5.49 -15.40
C HIS A 330 -4.76 -4.45 -15.54
N TYR A 331 -4.37 -3.18 -15.61
CA TYR A 331 -5.24 -2.07 -15.99
C TYR A 331 -4.50 -1.21 -17.02
N GLY A 332 -4.73 -1.49 -18.30
CA GLY A 332 -3.95 -0.86 -19.39
C GLY A 332 -2.45 -1.17 -19.26
N ASN A 333 -1.66 -0.13 -19.17
CA ASN A 333 -0.21 -0.21 -18.97
C ASN A 333 0.21 -0.42 -17.51
N PHE A 334 -0.71 -0.23 -16.56
CA PHE A 334 -0.47 -0.51 -15.16
C PHE A 334 -0.74 -1.98 -14.84
N SER A 335 -0.01 -2.49 -13.88
CA SER A 335 -0.27 -3.81 -13.30
C SER A 335 0.07 -3.78 -11.81
N ALA A 336 -0.85 -4.25 -10.98
CA ALA A 336 -0.47 -4.72 -9.65
C ALA A 336 0.01 -6.16 -9.76
N PHE A 337 0.98 -6.56 -8.95
CA PHE A 337 1.44 -7.94 -8.91
C PHE A 337 1.70 -8.44 -7.51
N LEU A 338 1.49 -9.74 -7.34
CA LEU A 338 1.85 -10.49 -6.15
C LEU A 338 2.68 -11.70 -6.58
N THR A 339 3.89 -11.83 -6.02
CA THR A 339 4.70 -13.05 -6.12
C THR A 339 4.66 -13.76 -4.78
N TYR A 340 4.39 -15.05 -4.79
CA TYR A 340 4.56 -15.94 -3.64
C TYR A 340 5.67 -16.94 -3.97
N GLY A 341 6.82 -16.76 -3.34
CA GLY A 341 8.03 -17.50 -3.66
C GLY A 341 8.61 -18.28 -2.47
N THR A 342 9.46 -19.26 -2.81
CA THR A 342 10.28 -20.00 -1.86
C THR A 342 11.76 -19.86 -2.24
N TYR A 343 12.62 -19.72 -1.25
CA TYR A 343 14.05 -19.73 -1.48
C TYR A 343 14.53 -21.14 -1.83
N VAL A 344 15.22 -21.23 -2.97
CA VAL A 344 15.97 -22.43 -3.40
C VAL A 344 17.38 -22.39 -2.82
N TYR A 345 17.94 -21.19 -2.79
CA TYR A 345 19.25 -20.93 -2.20
C TYR A 345 19.16 -19.72 -1.28
N LYS A 346 19.40 -19.94 -0.01
CA LYS A 346 19.47 -18.90 1.01
C LYS A 346 20.41 -19.37 2.10
N HIS A 347 21.39 -18.55 2.42
CA HIS A 347 22.28 -18.79 3.53
C HIS A 347 22.58 -17.47 4.21
N CYS A 348 21.84 -17.17 5.24
CA CYS A 348 21.81 -15.89 5.89
C CYS A 348 22.09 -15.98 7.40
N GLY A 349 22.88 -16.99 7.83
CA GLY A 349 23.26 -17.18 9.22
C GLY A 349 22.10 -17.56 10.15
N TYR A 350 22.38 -17.50 11.44
CA TYR A 350 21.42 -17.89 12.50
C TYR A 350 20.15 -17.05 12.53
N HIS A 351 20.28 -15.76 12.36
CA HIS A 351 19.16 -14.82 12.49
C HIS A 351 18.10 -14.98 11.40
N ASP A 352 18.48 -15.41 10.20
CA ASP A 352 17.60 -15.46 9.05
C ASP A 352 16.96 -16.83 8.79
N GLN A 353 16.94 -17.70 9.77
CA GLN A 353 16.23 -18.99 9.71
C GLN A 353 14.71 -18.84 9.56
N ARG A 354 14.18 -17.63 9.70
CA ARG A 354 12.77 -17.34 9.80
C ARG A 354 12.10 -17.06 8.45
N GLY A 355 12.27 -17.85 7.45
CA GLY A 355 11.48 -17.58 6.25
C GLY A 355 11.95 -18.32 5.04
N ARG A 356 11.41 -19.54 4.88
CA ARG A 356 11.55 -20.28 3.64
C ARG A 356 10.79 -19.63 2.49
N PHE A 357 9.73 -18.89 2.81
CA PHE A 357 8.84 -18.26 1.84
C PHE A 357 8.97 -16.75 1.89
N TYR A 358 8.78 -16.11 0.74
CA TYR A 358 8.70 -14.67 0.61
C TYR A 358 7.51 -14.27 -0.26
N GLN A 359 7.06 -13.05 -0.10
CA GLN A 359 6.06 -12.40 -0.92
C GLN A 359 6.65 -11.11 -1.47
N ARG A 360 6.31 -10.79 -2.74
CA ARG A 360 6.56 -9.47 -3.33
C ARG A 360 5.25 -8.89 -3.80
N VAL A 361 4.94 -7.70 -3.33
CA VAL A 361 3.73 -6.96 -3.72
C VAL A 361 4.16 -5.64 -4.32
N GLY A 362 3.70 -5.33 -5.51
CA GLY A 362 4.14 -4.11 -6.16
C GLY A 362 3.23 -3.65 -7.29
N LEU A 363 3.59 -2.48 -7.78
CA LEU A 363 3.02 -1.85 -8.96
C LEU A 363 4.05 -1.79 -10.08
N LYS A 364 3.60 -2.00 -11.29
CA LYS A 364 4.39 -1.99 -12.52
C LYS A 364 3.72 -1.10 -13.55
N TYR A 365 4.49 -0.32 -14.25
CA TYR A 365 4.06 0.47 -15.40
C TYR A 365 4.88 0.13 -16.62
N VAL A 366 4.24 -0.40 -17.65
CA VAL A 366 4.85 -0.67 -18.96
C VAL A 366 4.81 0.62 -19.77
N LEU A 367 5.97 1.09 -20.21
CA LEU A 367 6.06 2.31 -21.00
C LEU A 367 5.33 2.15 -22.34
N PRO A 368 4.60 3.16 -22.79
CA PRO A 368 3.96 3.12 -24.10
C PRO A 368 5.00 2.94 -25.22
N GLY A 369 4.64 2.18 -26.25
CA GLY A 369 5.51 1.93 -27.39
C GLY A 369 5.79 0.44 -27.62
N ARG A 370 6.74 0.15 -28.52
CA ARG A 370 7.08 -1.22 -28.94
C ARG A 370 8.19 -1.86 -28.12
N THR A 371 8.82 -1.14 -27.22
CA THR A 371 10.01 -1.60 -26.50
C THR A 371 9.71 -2.62 -25.41
N GLY A 372 8.49 -2.62 -24.87
CA GLY A 372 8.12 -3.45 -23.72
C GLY A 372 8.83 -3.07 -22.41
N LEU A 373 9.53 -1.93 -22.38
CA LEU A 373 10.19 -1.44 -21.17
C LEU A 373 9.18 -1.18 -20.07
N PHE A 374 9.54 -1.49 -18.82
CA PHE A 374 8.73 -1.19 -17.68
C PHE A 374 9.55 -0.71 -16.48
N VAL A 375 8.89 -0.01 -15.60
CA VAL A 375 9.38 0.32 -14.25
C VAL A 375 8.43 -0.30 -13.22
N ALA A 376 8.97 -0.74 -12.10
CA ALA A 376 8.15 -1.24 -11.00
C ALA A 376 8.71 -0.80 -9.66
N ALA A 377 7.80 -0.68 -8.69
CA ALA A 377 8.12 -0.49 -7.28
C ALA A 377 7.41 -1.58 -6.48
N ASP A 378 8.14 -2.26 -5.62
CA ASP A 378 7.57 -3.34 -4.82
C ASP A 378 8.19 -3.43 -3.42
N CYS A 379 7.46 -4.09 -2.55
CA CYS A 379 7.90 -4.47 -1.23
C CYS A 379 8.00 -5.99 -1.15
N LYS A 380 9.17 -6.46 -0.77
CA LYS A 380 9.39 -7.86 -0.42
C LYS A 380 9.13 -8.05 1.07
N ALA A 381 8.40 -9.07 1.42
CA ALA A 381 8.04 -9.39 2.81
C ALA A 381 8.15 -10.89 3.08
N HIS A 382 8.18 -11.25 4.37
CA HIS A 382 8.04 -12.61 4.85
C HIS A 382 6.78 -12.72 5.69
N ALA A 383 6.06 -13.85 5.54
CA ALA A 383 4.81 -14.12 6.25
C ALA A 383 3.75 -12.99 6.12
N PHE A 384 3.72 -12.28 4.99
CA PHE A 384 2.84 -11.14 4.68
C PHE A 384 2.87 -9.98 5.70
N SER A 385 3.67 -10.05 6.74
CA SER A 385 3.67 -9.10 7.85
C SER A 385 5.04 -8.47 8.13
N ARG A 386 6.12 -9.04 7.60
CA ARG A 386 7.48 -8.58 7.88
C ARG A 386 8.12 -8.07 6.61
N ALA A 387 8.00 -6.78 6.35
CA ALA A 387 8.72 -6.14 5.26
C ALA A 387 10.22 -6.43 5.38
N ALA A 388 10.83 -6.93 4.33
CA ALA A 388 12.25 -7.20 4.25
C ALA A 388 12.99 -6.06 3.56
N MET A 389 12.42 -5.55 2.47
CA MET A 389 12.98 -4.44 1.70
C MET A 389 11.92 -3.82 0.80
N THR A 390 12.16 -2.59 0.40
CA THR A 390 11.48 -1.92 -0.72
C THR A 390 12.46 -1.78 -1.86
N GLU A 391 12.02 -2.10 -3.08
CA GLU A 391 12.87 -2.09 -4.27
C GLU A 391 12.21 -1.36 -5.44
N LEU A 392 13.07 -0.79 -6.29
CA LEU A 392 12.71 -0.23 -7.58
C LEU A 392 13.39 -1.07 -8.67
N THR A 393 12.61 -1.48 -9.65
CA THR A 393 13.08 -2.33 -10.75
C THR A 393 12.78 -1.70 -12.10
N VAL A 394 13.67 -1.94 -13.04
CA VAL A 394 13.46 -1.69 -14.45
C VAL A 394 13.57 -3.00 -15.21
N GLY A 395 12.80 -3.15 -16.26
CA GLY A 395 12.82 -4.40 -17.01
C GLY A 395 12.22 -4.28 -18.39
N ILE A 396 12.19 -5.40 -19.07
CA ILE A 396 11.64 -5.54 -20.42
C ILE A 396 10.64 -6.70 -20.46
N ARG A 397 9.53 -6.47 -21.11
CA ARG A 397 8.53 -7.47 -21.45
C ARG A 397 8.75 -7.87 -22.93
N LEU A 398 8.94 -9.17 -23.14
CA LEU A 398 9.16 -9.82 -24.43
C LEU A 398 7.92 -10.59 -24.87
#